data_e9ae67669d3473a71e6f6bd2447f8b84
#
_entry.id   e9ae67669d3473a71e6f6bd2447f8b84
#
_cell.length_a   1.000
_cell.length_b   1.000
_cell.length_c   1.000
_cell.angle_alpha   90.00
_cell.angle_beta   90.00
_cell.angle_gamma   90.00
#
_symmetry.space_group_name_H-M   'P 1'
#
loop_
_entity.id
_entity.type
_entity.pdbx_description
1 polymer ?
#
loop_
_entity_poly.entity_id
_entity_poly.type
_entity_poly.pdbx_seq_one_letter_code
_entity_poly.pdbx_strand_id
1 'polypeptide(L)'
;MEAKMDAKTARVKIWEDLLKVAKPDSKFSWEFSEFICDYEGSEQGTALLTATELYKNAKVIFITPDNNLETLREQAFRDQKTVVMTNYGITRGFFMIAPGQIPAEKEEVASLLDGVSRYWKHQTLEQLAKSVGHIDMMVTGASAITPSGIRFGKGHGYFDLEWAMLSSCGMADASTVIIGAGHDCQVADVDVTVEEYDTAIDYIVTPTRILETRHEFPRPAKGIIWCRLAPGMREQIPPVQELWCRTHCK
;
A
#
# COMPACT_ATOMS: atom_id res chain seq x y z
N MET A 1 -30.83 5.57 -13.34
CA MET A 1 -29.70 5.49 -12.39
C MET A 1 -29.83 4.14 -11.70
N GLU A 2 -28.96 3.20 -12.03
CA GLU A 2 -28.88 1.95 -11.25
C GLU A 2 -28.45 2.30 -9.82
N ALA A 3 -29.11 1.67 -8.83
CA ALA A 3 -28.71 1.83 -7.44
C ALA A 3 -27.29 1.30 -7.25
N LYS A 4 -26.40 2.11 -6.67
CA LYS A 4 -25.05 1.67 -6.33
C LYS A 4 -25.14 0.50 -5.36
N MET A 5 -24.27 -0.47 -5.55
CA MET A 5 -24.17 -1.66 -4.71
C MET A 5 -23.57 -1.28 -3.35
N ASP A 6 -24.10 -1.86 -2.26
CA ASP A 6 -23.46 -1.68 -0.95
C ASP A 6 -22.10 -2.41 -0.86
N ALA A 7 -21.22 -1.91 0.00
CA ALA A 7 -19.83 -2.38 0.09
C ALA A 7 -19.69 -3.87 0.44
N LYS A 8 -20.63 -4.46 1.20
CA LYS A 8 -20.59 -5.88 1.58
C LYS A 8 -20.94 -6.77 0.39
N THR A 9 -22.01 -6.44 -0.31
CA THR A 9 -22.45 -7.16 -1.52
C THR A 9 -21.41 -7.04 -2.63
N ALA A 10 -20.85 -5.83 -2.82
CA ALA A 10 -19.77 -5.61 -3.78
C ALA A 10 -18.53 -6.47 -3.49
N ARG A 11 -18.13 -6.57 -2.23
CA ARG A 11 -16.97 -7.38 -1.83
C ARG A 11 -17.16 -8.85 -2.17
N VAL A 12 -18.33 -9.43 -1.88
CA VAL A 12 -18.64 -10.83 -2.22
C VAL A 12 -18.52 -11.07 -3.72
N LYS A 13 -19.16 -10.22 -4.53
CA LYS A 13 -19.12 -10.33 -5.99
C LYS A 13 -17.68 -10.16 -6.53
N ILE A 14 -16.93 -9.19 -6.02
CA ILE A 14 -15.53 -8.98 -6.41
C ILE A 14 -14.69 -10.21 -6.08
N TRP A 15 -14.87 -10.83 -4.93
CA TRP A 15 -14.12 -12.03 -4.57
C TRP A 15 -14.48 -13.24 -5.44
N GLU A 16 -15.76 -13.41 -5.83
CA GLU A 16 -16.18 -14.44 -6.79
C GLU A 16 -15.52 -14.24 -8.16
N ASP A 17 -15.43 -12.99 -8.64
CA ASP A 17 -14.76 -12.67 -9.90
C ASP A 17 -13.23 -12.79 -9.78
N LEU A 18 -12.67 -12.40 -8.64
CA LEU A 18 -11.24 -12.49 -8.35
C LEU A 18 -10.74 -13.93 -8.31
N LEU A 19 -11.54 -14.89 -7.81
CA LEU A 19 -11.22 -16.32 -7.82
C LEU A 19 -10.87 -16.87 -9.21
N LYS A 20 -11.36 -16.23 -10.28
CA LYS A 20 -11.13 -16.68 -11.66
C LYS A 20 -9.73 -16.30 -12.17
N VAL A 21 -9.10 -15.31 -11.55
CA VAL A 21 -7.83 -14.70 -12.01
C VAL A 21 -6.77 -14.63 -10.91
N ALA A 22 -7.14 -14.83 -9.65
CA ALA A 22 -6.22 -14.75 -8.53
C ALA A 22 -5.25 -15.92 -8.49
N LYS A 23 -4.08 -15.67 -7.92
CA LYS A 23 -3.11 -16.70 -7.53
C LYS A 23 -3.26 -16.98 -6.03
N PRO A 24 -3.23 -18.26 -5.60
CA PRO A 24 -3.33 -18.59 -4.18
C PRO A 24 -2.09 -18.14 -3.42
N ASP A 25 -2.27 -17.73 -2.18
CA ASP A 25 -1.14 -17.52 -1.26
C ASP A 25 -0.73 -18.85 -0.63
N SER A 26 0.57 -19.03 -0.39
CA SER A 26 1.11 -20.27 0.20
C SER A 26 0.69 -20.49 1.66
N LYS A 27 0.32 -19.40 2.37
CA LYS A 27 -0.11 -19.44 3.77
C LYS A 27 -1.63 -19.38 3.92
N PHE A 28 -2.28 -18.52 3.13
CA PHE A 28 -3.71 -18.22 3.26
C PHE A 28 -4.58 -18.89 2.19
N SER A 29 -3.96 -19.57 1.20
CA SER A 29 -4.66 -20.23 0.09
C SER A 29 -5.54 -19.23 -0.69
N TRP A 30 -6.85 -19.31 -0.54
CA TRP A 30 -7.86 -18.47 -1.21
C TRP A 30 -8.60 -17.55 -0.23
N GLU A 31 -8.13 -17.40 1.00
CA GLU A 31 -8.80 -16.60 2.02
C GLU A 31 -8.50 -15.10 1.85
N PHE A 32 -9.21 -14.46 0.93
CA PHE A 32 -9.02 -13.05 0.57
C PHE A 32 -9.32 -12.05 1.70
N SER A 33 -9.89 -12.50 2.81
CA SER A 33 -10.00 -11.68 4.02
C SER A 33 -8.67 -11.51 4.75
N GLU A 34 -7.71 -12.43 4.51
CA GLU A 34 -6.44 -12.47 5.21
C GLU A 34 -5.28 -11.85 4.42
N PHE A 35 -5.36 -11.76 3.09
CA PHE A 35 -4.30 -11.22 2.26
C PHE A 35 -4.83 -10.48 1.02
N ILE A 36 -4.01 -9.63 0.41
CA ILE A 36 -4.24 -9.06 -0.90
C ILE A 36 -3.50 -9.95 -1.90
N CYS A 37 -4.27 -10.69 -2.70
CA CYS A 37 -3.71 -11.70 -3.60
C CYS A 37 -2.97 -11.09 -4.79
N ASP A 38 -2.03 -11.85 -5.34
CA ASP A 38 -1.57 -11.67 -6.70
C ASP A 38 -2.63 -12.23 -7.69
N TYR A 39 -2.60 -11.76 -8.93
CA TYR A 39 -3.57 -12.11 -9.97
C TYR A 39 -2.92 -12.14 -11.35
N GLU A 40 -3.58 -12.75 -12.32
CA GLU A 40 -3.15 -12.75 -13.71
C GLU A 40 -3.06 -11.31 -14.24
N GLY A 41 -1.92 -10.96 -14.81
CA GLY A 41 -1.69 -9.63 -15.36
C GLY A 41 -1.14 -8.59 -14.38
N SER A 42 -0.78 -8.95 -13.15
CA SER A 42 -0.17 -8.01 -12.20
C SER A 42 1.15 -7.43 -12.74
N GLU A 43 1.92 -8.23 -13.47
CA GLU A 43 3.14 -7.80 -14.15
C GLU A 43 2.86 -6.80 -15.29
N GLN A 44 1.73 -6.92 -16.00
CA GLN A 44 1.31 -5.95 -17.01
C GLN A 44 0.95 -4.60 -16.35
N GLY A 45 0.24 -4.63 -15.21
CA GLY A 45 -0.05 -3.43 -14.43
C GLY A 45 1.24 -2.76 -13.95
N THR A 46 2.21 -3.53 -13.48
CA THR A 46 3.55 -3.04 -13.13
C THR A 46 4.24 -2.39 -14.33
N ALA A 47 4.21 -3.03 -15.50
CA ALA A 47 4.82 -2.48 -16.73
C ALA A 47 4.16 -1.15 -17.15
N LEU A 48 2.83 -1.06 -17.07
CA LEU A 48 2.12 0.19 -17.32
C LEU A 48 2.55 1.30 -16.37
N LEU A 49 2.61 1.03 -15.06
CA LEU A 49 3.01 2.02 -14.06
C LEU A 49 4.46 2.48 -14.27
N THR A 50 5.38 1.55 -14.47
CA THR A 50 6.81 1.86 -14.58
C THR A 50 7.15 2.60 -15.88
N ALA A 51 6.30 2.53 -16.90
CA ALA A 51 6.42 3.33 -18.10
C ALA A 51 6.05 4.82 -17.92
N THR A 52 5.33 5.18 -16.85
CA THR A 52 4.88 6.56 -16.58
C THR A 52 6.01 7.47 -16.13
N GLU A 53 5.86 8.77 -16.40
CA GLU A 53 6.76 9.79 -15.84
C GLU A 53 6.61 9.91 -14.32
N LEU A 54 5.44 9.61 -13.76
CA LEU A 54 5.22 9.56 -12.31
C LEU A 54 6.21 8.60 -11.65
N TYR A 55 6.28 7.35 -12.14
CA TYR A 55 7.21 6.36 -11.61
C TYR A 55 8.67 6.70 -11.91
N LYS A 56 8.99 7.09 -13.13
CA LYS A 56 10.37 7.39 -13.53
C LYS A 56 10.99 8.48 -12.67
N ASN A 57 10.23 9.52 -12.37
CA ASN A 57 10.68 10.67 -11.56
C ASN A 57 10.72 10.37 -10.07
N ALA A 58 9.93 9.40 -9.57
CA ALA A 58 9.94 9.00 -8.17
C ALA A 58 11.29 8.35 -7.80
N LYS A 59 11.96 8.85 -6.78
CA LYS A 59 13.22 8.33 -6.24
C LYS A 59 12.99 7.45 -5.02
N VAL A 60 12.02 7.81 -4.21
CA VAL A 60 11.64 7.12 -2.98
C VAL A 60 10.21 6.65 -3.11
N ILE A 61 10.01 5.34 -3.06
CA ILE A 61 8.69 4.72 -3.22
C ILE A 61 8.38 3.88 -1.97
N PHE A 62 7.22 4.14 -1.37
CA PHE A 62 6.64 3.23 -0.39
C PHE A 62 5.80 2.18 -1.12
N ILE A 63 6.06 0.90 -0.89
CA ILE A 63 5.30 -0.21 -1.49
C ILE A 63 4.83 -1.13 -0.38
N THR A 64 3.51 -1.33 -0.28
CA THR A 64 2.94 -2.25 0.72
C THR A 64 3.40 -3.70 0.47
N PRO A 65 3.34 -4.58 1.51
CA PRO A 65 3.79 -5.97 1.39
C PRO A 65 2.82 -6.89 0.63
N ASP A 66 1.87 -6.33 -0.10
CA ASP A 66 0.85 -7.10 -0.82
C ASP A 66 1.45 -7.96 -1.94
N ASN A 67 0.85 -9.15 -2.19
CA ASN A 67 1.40 -10.14 -3.12
C ASN A 67 1.39 -9.63 -4.57
N ASN A 68 0.35 -8.90 -4.98
CA ASN A 68 0.25 -8.31 -6.32
C ASN A 68 1.30 -7.22 -6.62
N LEU A 69 2.09 -6.83 -5.64
CA LEU A 69 3.13 -5.81 -5.77
C LEU A 69 4.56 -6.40 -5.77
N GLU A 70 4.72 -7.72 -5.81
CA GLU A 70 6.02 -8.38 -5.83
C GLU A 70 6.84 -7.97 -7.06
N THR A 71 6.24 -8.02 -8.24
CA THR A 71 6.89 -7.57 -9.49
C THR A 71 7.26 -6.09 -9.46
N LEU A 72 6.43 -5.23 -8.85
CA LEU A 72 6.75 -3.82 -8.71
C LEU A 72 7.94 -3.59 -7.75
N ARG A 73 8.01 -4.33 -6.64
CA ARG A 73 9.16 -4.28 -5.73
C ARG A 73 10.45 -4.71 -6.43
N GLU A 74 10.39 -5.82 -7.18
CA GLU A 74 11.50 -6.30 -8.00
C GLU A 74 11.99 -5.24 -8.99
N GLN A 75 11.04 -4.64 -9.75
CA GLN A 75 11.38 -3.61 -10.72
C GLN A 75 11.97 -2.36 -10.04
N ALA A 76 11.42 -1.93 -8.91
CA ALA A 76 11.94 -0.80 -8.16
C ALA A 76 13.39 -1.04 -7.67
N PHE A 77 13.74 -2.27 -7.29
CA PHE A 77 15.13 -2.61 -6.95
C PHE A 77 16.05 -2.56 -8.18
N ARG A 78 15.61 -3.09 -9.32
CA ARG A 78 16.36 -3.01 -10.59
C ARG A 78 16.59 -1.58 -11.05
N ASP A 79 15.57 -0.73 -10.89
CA ASP A 79 15.61 0.70 -11.24
C ASP A 79 16.33 1.55 -10.18
N GLN A 80 16.98 0.90 -9.19
CA GLN A 80 17.75 1.57 -8.15
C GLN A 80 16.95 2.65 -7.41
N LYS A 81 15.69 2.38 -7.13
CA LYS A 81 14.84 3.23 -6.29
C LYS A 81 15.13 2.95 -4.81
N THR A 82 14.96 3.95 -3.96
CA THR A 82 14.82 3.71 -2.53
C THR A 82 13.44 3.17 -2.25
N VAL A 83 13.35 1.96 -1.72
CA VAL A 83 12.06 1.34 -1.38
C VAL A 83 11.86 1.34 0.13
N VAL A 84 10.76 1.92 0.56
CA VAL A 84 10.26 1.86 1.93
C VAL A 84 9.09 0.90 1.97
N MET A 85 9.02 0.06 2.97
CA MET A 85 7.93 -0.90 3.14
C MET A 85 7.72 -1.29 4.61
N THR A 86 6.65 -2.00 4.88
CA THR A 86 6.35 -2.66 6.15
C THR A 86 6.25 -4.17 5.95
N ASN A 87 6.02 -4.91 7.02
CA ASN A 87 5.52 -6.28 6.94
C ASN A 87 4.01 -6.31 7.23
N TYR A 88 3.37 -7.44 7.02
CA TYR A 88 1.96 -7.62 7.37
C TYR A 88 1.67 -7.23 8.82
N GLY A 89 0.64 -6.38 8.98
CA GLY A 89 0.23 -5.87 10.28
C GLY A 89 1.20 -4.89 10.92
N ILE A 90 2.24 -4.45 10.19
CA ILE A 90 3.26 -3.48 10.64
C ILE A 90 3.96 -3.91 11.96
N THR A 91 3.89 -5.20 12.29
CA THR A 91 4.40 -5.75 13.57
C THR A 91 5.91 -5.64 13.75
N ARG A 92 6.65 -5.45 12.65
CA ARG A 92 8.10 -5.23 12.64
C ARG A 92 8.47 -3.79 12.25
N GLY A 93 7.48 -2.90 12.09
CA GLY A 93 7.70 -1.50 11.73
C GLY A 93 8.09 -1.29 10.28
N PHE A 94 8.83 -0.21 10.03
CA PHE A 94 9.29 0.18 8.71
C PHE A 94 10.67 -0.39 8.37
N PHE A 95 10.86 -0.65 7.09
CA PHE A 95 12.11 -1.11 6.50
C PHE A 95 12.46 -0.24 5.31
N MET A 96 13.74 -0.06 5.07
CA MET A 96 14.24 0.67 3.92
C MET A 96 15.28 -0.18 3.19
N ILE A 97 15.22 -0.16 1.88
CA ILE A 97 16.18 -0.73 0.97
C ILE A 97 16.71 0.39 0.09
N ALA A 98 17.99 0.67 0.22
CA ALA A 98 18.67 1.70 -0.58
C ALA A 98 19.11 1.14 -1.95
N PRO A 99 19.31 2.00 -2.95
CA PRO A 99 19.93 1.63 -4.23
C PRO A 99 21.21 0.82 -4.03
N GLY A 100 21.38 -0.26 -4.82
CA GLY A 100 22.55 -1.14 -4.76
C GLY A 100 22.63 -2.06 -3.54
N GLN A 101 21.66 -2.03 -2.65
CA GLN A 101 21.63 -2.90 -1.46
C GLN A 101 21.26 -4.34 -1.79
N ILE A 102 20.47 -4.55 -2.83
CA ILE A 102 20.15 -5.88 -3.34
C ILE A 102 21.23 -6.28 -4.34
N PRO A 103 21.91 -7.44 -4.15
CA PRO A 103 22.85 -7.95 -5.15
C PRO A 103 22.16 -8.22 -6.48
N ALA A 104 22.85 -7.99 -7.58
CA ALA A 104 22.35 -8.32 -8.91
C ALA A 104 21.87 -9.78 -8.98
N GLU A 105 20.79 -10.02 -9.71
CA GLU A 105 20.14 -11.33 -9.85
C GLU A 105 19.47 -11.87 -8.57
N LYS A 106 19.30 -11.01 -7.55
CA LYS A 106 18.57 -11.35 -6.31
C LYS A 106 17.31 -10.53 -6.12
N GLU A 107 16.99 -9.65 -7.07
CA GLU A 107 15.86 -8.74 -6.98
C GLU A 107 14.52 -9.49 -6.88
N GLU A 108 14.35 -10.56 -7.66
CA GLU A 108 13.16 -11.43 -7.61
C GLU A 108 12.98 -12.03 -6.20
N VAL A 109 14.01 -12.67 -5.66
CA VAL A 109 13.94 -13.25 -4.29
C VAL A 109 13.74 -12.16 -3.25
N ALA A 110 14.36 -11.00 -3.43
CA ALA A 110 14.22 -9.88 -2.52
C ALA A 110 12.86 -9.19 -2.59
N SER A 111 12.10 -9.35 -3.68
CA SER A 111 10.74 -8.80 -3.80
C SER A 111 9.73 -9.54 -2.92
N LEU A 112 9.99 -10.79 -2.58
CA LEU A 112 9.17 -11.61 -1.69
C LEU A 112 9.38 -11.18 -0.23
N LEU A 113 8.34 -11.23 0.60
CA LEU A 113 8.45 -10.86 2.01
C LEU A 113 9.50 -11.67 2.78
N ASP A 114 9.57 -12.97 2.54
CA ASP A 114 10.55 -13.84 3.19
C ASP A 114 11.96 -13.60 2.66
N GLY A 115 12.09 -13.30 1.38
CA GLY A 115 13.37 -13.00 0.73
C GLY A 115 13.95 -11.66 1.15
N VAL A 116 13.12 -10.62 1.15
CA VAL A 116 13.52 -9.26 1.47
C VAL A 116 14.03 -9.13 2.91
N SER A 117 13.59 -9.99 3.83
CA SER A 117 14.02 -9.98 5.22
C SER A 117 15.55 -10.16 5.39
N ARG A 118 16.25 -10.67 4.38
CA ARG A 118 17.72 -10.80 4.34
C ARG A 118 18.42 -9.48 4.06
N TYR A 119 17.74 -8.54 3.44
CA TYR A 119 18.30 -7.27 2.95
C TYR A 119 17.78 -6.05 3.70
N TRP A 120 16.67 -6.21 4.43
CA TRP A 120 16.04 -5.10 5.14
C TRP A 120 16.93 -4.52 6.21
N LYS A 121 16.91 -3.18 6.27
CA LYS A 121 17.33 -2.48 7.47
C LYS A 121 16.09 -1.94 8.15
N HIS A 122 15.80 -2.46 9.33
CA HIS A 122 14.77 -1.90 10.20
C HIS A 122 15.09 -0.44 10.51
N GLN A 123 14.07 0.41 10.47
CA GLN A 123 14.17 1.82 10.74
C GLN A 123 13.13 2.24 11.78
N THR A 124 13.55 2.98 12.80
CA THR A 124 12.60 3.79 13.55
C THR A 124 12.05 4.91 12.64
N LEU A 125 10.91 5.50 12.98
CA LEU A 125 10.37 6.62 12.19
C LEU A 125 11.35 7.80 12.12
N GLU A 126 12.12 8.03 13.20
CA GLU A 126 13.14 9.07 13.20
C GLU A 126 14.31 8.76 12.26
N GLN A 127 14.79 7.52 12.27
CA GLN A 127 15.86 7.09 11.37
C GLN A 127 15.39 7.13 9.92
N LEU A 128 14.16 6.65 9.67
CA LEU A 128 13.57 6.67 8.33
C LEU A 128 13.43 8.11 7.81
N ALA A 129 12.91 9.03 8.61
CA ALA A 129 12.75 10.43 8.21
C ALA A 129 14.11 11.10 7.86
N LYS A 130 15.16 10.78 8.62
CA LYS A 130 16.53 11.28 8.33
C LYS A 130 17.11 10.70 7.04
N SER A 131 16.77 9.42 6.72
CA SER A 131 17.33 8.71 5.57
C SER A 131 16.60 9.01 4.27
N VAL A 132 15.28 9.16 4.34
CA VAL A 132 14.37 9.24 3.19
C VAL A 132 14.06 10.69 2.81
N GLY A 133 13.87 11.55 3.80
CA GLY A 133 13.39 12.92 3.60
C GLY A 133 11.93 12.98 3.15
N HIS A 134 11.66 12.66 1.88
CA HIS A 134 10.31 12.64 1.30
C HIS A 134 10.04 11.36 0.50
N ILE A 135 8.79 10.90 0.51
CA ILE A 135 8.30 9.77 -0.27
C ILE A 135 7.54 10.33 -1.47
N ASP A 136 8.06 10.10 -2.66
CA ASP A 136 7.49 10.63 -3.90
C ASP A 136 6.21 9.89 -4.29
N MET A 137 6.15 8.58 -4.01
CA MET A 137 5.05 7.71 -4.39
C MET A 137 4.76 6.67 -3.31
N MET A 138 3.48 6.39 -3.07
CA MET A 138 3.03 5.27 -2.25
C MET A 138 2.17 4.35 -3.10
N VAL A 139 2.45 3.04 -3.08
CA VAL A 139 1.70 2.04 -3.85
C VAL A 139 1.14 0.98 -2.90
N THR A 140 -0.15 0.70 -3.02
CA THR A 140 -0.86 -0.26 -2.19
C THR A 140 -1.76 -1.16 -3.02
N GLY A 141 -1.86 -2.42 -2.63
CA GLY A 141 -2.90 -3.32 -3.13
C GLY A 141 -4.25 -3.03 -2.47
N ALA A 142 -5.30 -3.59 -3.01
CA ALA A 142 -6.66 -3.45 -2.47
C ALA A 142 -7.51 -4.69 -2.74
N SER A 143 -8.55 -4.89 -1.92
CA SER A 143 -9.62 -5.87 -2.21
C SER A 143 -10.62 -5.30 -3.22
N ALA A 144 -10.86 -4.00 -3.18
CA ALA A 144 -11.68 -3.26 -4.14
C ALA A 144 -11.26 -1.80 -4.21
N ILE A 145 -11.46 -1.16 -5.35
CA ILE A 145 -11.09 0.23 -5.60
C ILE A 145 -12.26 0.92 -6.32
N THR A 146 -12.61 2.12 -5.86
CA THR A 146 -13.65 2.92 -6.53
C THR A 146 -13.02 3.96 -7.45
N PRO A 147 -13.69 4.34 -8.55
CA PRO A 147 -13.24 5.45 -9.39
C PRO A 147 -13.17 6.81 -8.68
N SER A 148 -13.82 6.94 -7.52
CA SER A 148 -13.73 8.13 -6.66
C SER A 148 -12.45 8.22 -5.84
N GLY A 149 -11.61 7.17 -5.87
CA GLY A 149 -10.33 7.14 -5.17
C GLY A 149 -10.35 6.45 -3.80
N ILE A 150 -11.47 5.83 -3.42
CA ILE A 150 -11.54 5.06 -2.17
C ILE A 150 -11.21 3.61 -2.45
N ARG A 151 -10.30 3.08 -1.64
CA ARG A 151 -9.93 1.68 -1.66
C ARG A 151 -10.47 0.95 -0.44
N PHE A 152 -10.81 -0.31 -0.63
CA PHE A 152 -11.09 -1.23 0.44
C PHE A 152 -9.94 -2.22 0.54
N GLY A 153 -9.28 -2.22 1.68
CA GLY A 153 -8.40 -3.30 2.07
C GLY A 153 -9.18 -4.42 2.78
N LYS A 154 -8.49 -5.16 3.61
CA LYS A 154 -9.05 -6.23 4.45
C LYS A 154 -9.91 -5.72 5.63
N GLY A 155 -10.00 -4.42 5.81
CA GLY A 155 -10.75 -3.78 6.89
C GLY A 155 -9.92 -3.42 8.13
N HIS A 156 -8.59 -3.59 8.08
CA HIS A 156 -7.70 -3.31 9.20
C HIS A 156 -7.15 -1.87 9.23
N GLY A 157 -7.28 -1.10 8.13
CA GLY A 157 -6.79 0.28 8.05
C GLY A 157 -5.26 0.43 8.09
N TYR A 158 -4.49 -0.62 7.76
CA TYR A 158 -3.02 -0.55 7.86
C TYR A 158 -2.41 0.49 6.93
N PHE A 159 -2.87 0.59 5.68
CA PHE A 159 -2.36 1.60 4.77
C PHE A 159 -2.68 3.03 5.23
N ASP A 160 -3.87 3.23 5.79
CA ASP A 160 -4.28 4.52 6.34
C ASP A 160 -3.43 4.89 7.55
N LEU A 161 -3.06 3.89 8.35
CA LEU A 161 -2.12 4.05 9.46
C LEU A 161 -0.69 4.31 8.98
N GLU A 162 -0.24 3.67 7.89
CA GLU A 162 1.05 3.95 7.25
C GLU A 162 1.11 5.39 6.75
N TRP A 163 0.07 5.85 6.05
CA TRP A 163 -0.05 7.27 5.67
C TRP A 163 0.02 8.19 6.88
N ALA A 164 -0.77 7.92 7.92
CA ALA A 164 -0.81 8.74 9.13
C ALA A 164 0.56 8.84 9.82
N MET A 165 1.30 7.73 9.91
CA MET A 165 2.63 7.70 10.50
C MET A 165 3.67 8.47 9.66
N LEU A 166 3.69 8.22 8.36
CA LEU A 166 4.64 8.86 7.44
C LEU A 166 4.38 10.37 7.33
N SER A 167 3.12 10.78 7.22
CA SER A 167 2.75 12.20 7.17
C SER A 167 2.99 12.92 8.50
N SER A 168 2.82 12.25 9.65
CA SER A 168 3.18 12.80 10.97
C SER A 168 4.65 13.19 11.06
N CYS A 169 5.51 12.42 10.41
CA CYS A 169 6.95 12.66 10.41
C CYS A 169 7.42 13.55 9.25
N GLY A 170 6.51 14.09 8.44
CA GLY A 170 6.82 14.97 7.31
C GLY A 170 7.43 14.26 6.10
N MET A 171 7.34 12.92 6.05
CA MET A 171 7.83 12.11 4.94
C MET A 171 6.82 11.98 3.80
N ALA A 172 5.54 12.21 4.04
CA ALA A 172 4.48 12.19 3.04
C ALA A 172 3.56 13.41 3.22
N ASP A 173 3.11 13.98 2.12
CA ASP A 173 2.22 15.14 2.09
C ASP A 173 1.37 15.17 0.81
N ALA A 174 0.77 16.31 0.50
CA ALA A 174 -0.09 16.46 -0.68
C ALA A 174 0.64 16.26 -2.02
N SER A 175 1.97 16.32 -2.06
CA SER A 175 2.77 16.06 -3.26
C SER A 175 3.12 14.58 -3.45
N THR A 176 2.93 13.75 -2.43
CA THR A 176 3.10 12.30 -2.53
C THR A 176 2.01 11.70 -3.42
N VAL A 177 2.37 11.03 -4.51
CA VAL A 177 1.41 10.36 -5.40
C VAL A 177 1.01 9.02 -4.78
N ILE A 178 -0.29 8.74 -4.70
CA ILE A 178 -0.80 7.49 -4.14
C ILE A 178 -1.46 6.64 -5.23
N ILE A 179 -0.97 5.42 -5.40
CA ILE A 179 -1.41 4.46 -6.40
C ILE A 179 -2.12 3.28 -5.72
N GLY A 180 -3.31 2.96 -6.18
CA GLY A 180 -3.99 1.71 -5.85
C GLY A 180 -3.82 0.70 -6.98
N ALA A 181 -3.29 -0.50 -6.68
CA ALA A 181 -3.13 -1.57 -7.65
C ALA A 181 -4.14 -2.70 -7.41
N GLY A 182 -4.82 -3.12 -8.46
CA GLY A 182 -5.81 -4.21 -8.41
C GLY A 182 -6.08 -4.78 -9.80
N HIS A 183 -6.73 -5.95 -9.87
CA HIS A 183 -7.24 -6.48 -11.12
C HIS A 183 -8.46 -5.64 -11.61
N ASP A 184 -8.74 -5.65 -12.90
CA ASP A 184 -9.87 -4.89 -13.47
C ASP A 184 -11.22 -5.21 -12.81
N CYS A 185 -11.45 -6.46 -12.37
CA CYS A 185 -12.66 -6.85 -11.64
C CYS A 185 -12.77 -6.25 -10.23
N GLN A 186 -11.68 -5.72 -9.68
CA GLN A 186 -11.66 -5.06 -8.37
C GLN A 186 -12.01 -3.57 -8.45
N VAL A 187 -12.11 -3.02 -9.67
CA VAL A 187 -12.53 -1.63 -9.89
C VAL A 187 -14.05 -1.58 -10.02
N ALA A 188 -14.73 -1.06 -9.02
CA ALA A 188 -16.18 -1.04 -8.96
C ALA A 188 -16.72 0.29 -8.41
N ASP A 189 -17.79 0.81 -9.03
CA ASP A 189 -18.49 1.99 -8.50
C ASP A 189 -19.47 1.56 -7.40
N VAL A 190 -18.95 1.58 -6.18
CA VAL A 190 -19.63 1.10 -4.98
C VAL A 190 -20.02 2.29 -4.12
N ASP A 191 -21.15 2.19 -3.44
CA ASP A 191 -21.51 3.16 -2.41
C ASP A 191 -20.71 2.91 -1.14
N VAL A 192 -19.92 3.91 -0.74
CA VAL A 192 -19.00 3.77 0.39
C VAL A 192 -19.20 4.90 1.39
N THR A 193 -19.22 4.54 2.64
CA THR A 193 -19.04 5.50 3.72
C THR A 193 -17.55 5.76 3.88
N VAL A 194 -17.15 7.01 3.67
CA VAL A 194 -15.75 7.44 3.80
C VAL A 194 -15.53 7.96 5.21
N GLU A 195 -14.54 7.41 5.88
CA GLU A 195 -14.14 7.83 7.21
C GLU A 195 -13.03 8.90 7.12
N GLU A 196 -12.89 9.69 8.17
CA GLU A 196 -11.92 10.79 8.20
C GLU A 196 -10.44 10.35 8.10
N TYR A 197 -10.17 9.06 8.29
CA TYR A 197 -8.82 8.46 8.17
C TYR A 197 -8.61 7.73 6.85
N ASP A 198 -9.62 7.58 6.00
CA ASP A 198 -9.48 6.87 4.73
C ASP A 198 -8.58 7.65 3.76
N THR A 199 -7.50 7.03 3.34
CA THR A 199 -6.52 7.63 2.46
C THR A 199 -6.95 7.45 1.00
N ALA A 200 -7.41 8.53 0.38
CA ALA A 200 -7.77 8.54 -1.03
C ALA A 200 -6.52 8.37 -1.92
N ILE A 201 -6.68 7.60 -3.00
CA ILE A 201 -5.65 7.36 -4.00
C ILE A 201 -5.84 8.28 -5.21
N ASP A 202 -4.74 8.59 -5.91
CA ASP A 202 -4.75 9.46 -7.09
C ASP A 202 -4.95 8.69 -8.38
N TYR A 203 -4.35 7.49 -8.46
CA TYR A 203 -4.43 6.64 -9.65
C TYR A 203 -4.74 5.20 -9.29
N ILE A 204 -5.46 4.53 -10.18
CA ILE A 204 -5.72 3.09 -10.15
C ILE A 204 -4.91 2.45 -11.26
N VAL A 205 -4.14 1.43 -10.93
CA VAL A 205 -3.39 0.63 -11.91
C VAL A 205 -3.98 -0.77 -11.97
N THR A 206 -4.36 -1.19 -13.17
CA THR A 206 -4.85 -2.54 -13.45
C THR A 206 -4.00 -3.19 -14.54
N PRO A 207 -4.17 -4.48 -14.83
CA PRO A 207 -3.51 -5.13 -15.96
C PRO A 207 -3.71 -4.43 -17.32
N THR A 208 -4.84 -3.76 -17.50
CA THR A 208 -5.22 -3.21 -18.82
C THR A 208 -5.08 -1.70 -18.93
N ARG A 209 -5.01 -0.96 -17.80
CA ARG A 209 -5.06 0.51 -17.84
C ARG A 209 -4.59 1.17 -16.55
N ILE A 210 -4.28 2.46 -16.67
CA ILE A 210 -4.14 3.40 -15.56
C ILE A 210 -5.31 4.38 -15.62
N LEU A 211 -5.98 4.57 -14.49
CA LEU A 211 -7.10 5.50 -14.34
C LEU A 211 -6.74 6.56 -13.31
N GLU A 212 -6.86 7.82 -13.66
CA GLU A 212 -6.85 8.90 -12.68
C GLU A 212 -8.19 8.91 -11.95
N THR A 213 -8.15 9.03 -10.63
CA THR A 213 -9.37 9.05 -9.82
C THR A 213 -10.07 10.40 -9.92
N ARG A 214 -11.34 10.46 -9.49
CA ARG A 214 -12.12 11.70 -9.55
C ARG A 214 -11.76 12.70 -8.45
N HIS A 215 -10.85 12.34 -7.53
CA HIS A 215 -10.43 13.18 -6.40
C HIS A 215 -11.59 13.77 -5.59
N GLU A 216 -12.64 13.00 -5.38
CA GLU A 216 -13.85 13.46 -4.68
C GLU A 216 -13.64 13.65 -3.19
N PHE A 217 -12.60 13.03 -2.63
CA PHE A 217 -12.33 13.03 -1.20
C PHE A 217 -10.96 13.63 -0.90
N PRO A 218 -10.84 14.50 0.12
CA PRO A 218 -9.56 15.01 0.57
C PRO A 218 -8.77 13.89 1.25
N ARG A 219 -7.45 13.98 1.21
CA ARG A 219 -6.60 13.12 2.04
C ARG A 219 -6.77 13.44 3.51
N PRO A 220 -6.61 12.42 4.41
CA PRO A 220 -6.65 12.65 5.84
C PRO A 220 -5.63 13.72 6.27
N ALA A 221 -5.99 14.48 7.30
CA ALA A 221 -5.07 15.37 7.98
C ALA A 221 -3.85 14.58 8.52
N LYS A 222 -2.76 15.31 8.79
CA LYS A 222 -1.57 14.70 9.40
C LYS A 222 -1.89 14.06 10.73
N GLY A 223 -1.35 12.87 10.92
CA GLY A 223 -1.29 12.23 12.22
C GLY A 223 -2.29 11.12 12.42
N ILE A 224 -2.05 10.40 13.51
CA ILE A 224 -2.89 9.30 13.94
C ILE A 224 -4.08 9.86 14.72
N ILE A 225 -5.28 9.44 14.35
CA ILE A 225 -6.50 9.70 15.12
C ILE A 225 -6.58 8.66 16.24
N TRP A 226 -5.95 8.96 17.36
CA TRP A 226 -5.71 8.01 18.44
C TRP A 226 -6.96 7.31 18.98
N CYS A 227 -8.09 8.01 19.02
CA CYS A 227 -9.38 7.45 19.48
C CYS A 227 -10.03 6.52 18.45
N ARG A 228 -9.51 6.46 17.21
CA ARG A 228 -10.01 5.59 16.12
C ARG A 228 -9.14 4.35 15.92
N LEU A 229 -8.03 4.21 16.63
CA LEU A 229 -7.21 3.00 16.58
C LEU A 229 -7.99 1.80 17.08
N ALA A 230 -7.91 0.69 16.36
CA ALA A 230 -8.48 -0.56 16.82
C ALA A 230 -7.76 -1.03 18.10
N PRO A 231 -8.45 -1.74 19.00
CA PRO A 231 -7.86 -2.27 20.23
C PRO A 231 -6.58 -3.08 19.96
N GLY A 232 -5.53 -2.79 20.70
CA GLY A 232 -4.23 -3.46 20.59
C GLY A 232 -3.27 -2.89 19.53
N MET A 233 -3.72 -2.10 18.57
CA MET A 233 -2.83 -1.55 17.53
C MET A 233 -1.71 -0.69 18.12
N ARG A 234 -2.00 0.11 19.14
CA ARG A 234 -0.97 0.92 19.80
C ARG A 234 0.13 0.07 20.42
N GLU A 235 -0.22 -1.03 21.03
CA GLU A 235 0.69 -1.93 21.75
C GLU A 235 1.44 -2.89 20.82
N GLN A 236 0.85 -3.24 19.68
CA GLN A 236 1.38 -4.24 18.76
C GLN A 236 2.21 -3.67 17.63
N ILE A 237 2.07 -2.37 17.33
CA ILE A 237 2.71 -1.70 16.18
C ILE A 237 3.83 -0.79 16.71
N PRO A 238 5.10 -1.17 16.58
CA PRO A 238 6.21 -0.42 17.14
C PRO A 238 6.29 1.06 16.74
N PRO A 239 6.10 1.44 15.46
CA PRO A 239 6.13 2.87 15.10
C PRO A 239 4.93 3.67 15.65
N VAL A 240 3.80 3.04 15.94
CA VAL A 240 2.68 3.71 16.63
C VAL A 240 3.07 3.99 18.08
N GLN A 241 3.75 3.05 18.76
CA GLN A 241 4.30 3.29 20.11
C GLN A 241 5.32 4.43 20.11
N GLU A 242 6.20 4.44 19.11
CA GLU A 242 7.20 5.52 18.95
C GLU A 242 6.53 6.89 18.87
N LEU A 243 5.50 7.05 18.04
CA LEU A 243 4.75 8.30 17.93
C LEU A 243 3.98 8.64 19.20
N TRP A 244 3.38 7.66 19.84
CA TRP A 244 2.68 7.88 21.11
C TRP A 244 3.62 8.43 22.18
N CYS A 245 4.78 7.83 22.36
CA CYS A 245 5.78 8.30 23.33
C CYS A 245 6.27 9.72 23.02
N ARG A 246 6.48 10.06 21.75
CA ARG A 246 6.89 11.42 21.35
C ARG A 246 5.86 12.50 21.68
N THR A 247 4.59 12.14 21.65
CA THR A 247 3.49 13.10 21.83
C THR A 247 2.95 13.16 23.26
N HIS A 248 3.07 12.08 24.04
CA HIS A 248 2.43 11.94 25.36
C HIS A 248 3.41 11.69 26.52
N CYS A 249 4.66 11.31 26.26
CA CYS A 249 5.65 11.00 27.29
C CYS A 249 6.72 12.13 27.37
N LYS A 250 6.26 13.35 27.59
CA LYS A 250 7.15 14.50 27.88
C LYS A 250 7.32 14.68 29.37
#